data_0987b09664ac814146abbc30134d4135
#
_entry.id   0987b09664ac814146abbc30134d4135
#
_cell.length_a   1.000
_cell.length_b   1.000
_cell.length_c   1.000
_cell.angle_alpha   90.00
_cell.angle_beta   90.00
_cell.angle_gamma   90.00
#
_symmetry.space_group_name_H-M   'P 1'
#
loop_
_entity.id
_entity.type
_entity.pdbx_description
1 polymer ?
#
loop_
_entity_poly.entity_id
_entity_poly.type
_entity_poly.pdbx_seq_one_letter_code
_entity_poly.pdbx_strand_id
1 'polypeptide(L)'
;MLTIIVLIAIACTPKASPAVTEATIPTSNAVSKETKTIEAGHTIFTTQCTRCHKEKPIQKWTYEKLRPTLAIMVRKAKLNNPEIGQLTAYVYANSKK
;
A
#
# COMPACT_ATOMS: atom_id res chain seq x y z
N MET A 1 -18.16 48.00 -16.56
CA MET A 1 -18.56 46.70 -15.96
C MET A 1 -17.46 45.71 -16.15
N LEU A 2 -16.75 45.41 -15.09
CA LEU A 2 -15.64 44.47 -15.12
C LEU A 2 -16.22 43.10 -14.79
N THR A 3 -16.34 42.25 -15.79
CA THR A 3 -16.72 40.88 -15.57
C THR A 3 -15.45 40.12 -15.17
N ILE A 4 -15.29 39.87 -13.89
CA ILE A 4 -14.20 39.01 -13.40
C ILE A 4 -14.61 37.59 -13.71
N ILE A 5 -14.04 37.06 -14.78
CA ILE A 5 -14.08 35.61 -15.02
C ILE A 5 -13.10 35.00 -14.07
N VAL A 6 -13.59 34.52 -12.95
CA VAL A 6 -12.79 33.68 -12.08
C VAL A 6 -12.64 32.34 -12.80
N LEU A 7 -11.52 32.16 -13.48
CA LEU A 7 -11.13 30.86 -13.99
C LEU A 7 -10.76 30.03 -12.78
N ILE A 8 -11.70 29.27 -12.28
CA ILE A 8 -11.38 28.21 -11.33
C ILE A 8 -10.73 27.13 -12.17
N ALA A 9 -9.42 27.18 -12.25
CA ALA A 9 -8.67 26.03 -12.70
C ALA A 9 -8.87 24.95 -11.63
N ILE A 10 -9.87 24.11 -11.84
CA ILE A 10 -9.90 22.84 -11.15
C ILE A 10 -8.75 22.07 -11.72
N ALA A 11 -7.60 22.16 -11.08
CA ALA A 11 -6.55 21.20 -11.29
C ALA A 11 -7.11 19.87 -10.81
N CYS A 12 -7.74 19.12 -11.70
CA CYS A 12 -7.79 17.70 -11.55
C CYS A 12 -6.35 17.24 -11.57
N THR A 13 -5.70 17.30 -10.41
CA THR A 13 -4.54 16.50 -10.21
C THR A 13 -5.01 15.08 -10.39
N PRO A 14 -4.63 14.39 -11.49
CA PRO A 14 -4.77 12.96 -11.48
C PRO A 14 -4.12 12.55 -10.17
N LYS A 15 -4.77 11.68 -9.42
CA LYS A 15 -4.07 11.00 -8.34
C LYS A 15 -2.90 10.27 -9.01
N ALA A 16 -1.83 11.01 -9.27
CA ALA A 16 -0.56 10.40 -9.43
C ALA A 16 -0.40 9.58 -8.15
N SER A 17 -0.47 8.28 -8.29
CA SER A 17 -0.01 7.41 -7.21
C SER A 17 1.28 8.03 -6.76
N PRO A 18 1.42 8.49 -5.52
CA PRO A 18 2.68 9.01 -5.06
C PRO A 18 3.72 7.98 -5.45
N ALA A 19 4.86 8.41 -5.95
CA ALA A 19 5.92 7.50 -6.33
C ALA A 19 6.14 6.55 -5.16
N VAL A 20 5.61 5.33 -5.26
CA VAL A 20 5.72 4.35 -4.19
C VAL A 20 7.14 3.84 -4.22
N THR A 21 7.90 4.24 -3.25
CA THR A 21 9.25 3.78 -3.00
C THR A 21 9.27 2.92 -1.75
N GLU A 22 10.39 2.27 -1.49
CA GLU A 22 10.55 1.53 -0.24
C GLU A 22 10.29 2.40 0.99
N ALA A 23 10.60 3.70 0.91
CA ALA A 23 10.32 4.65 1.98
C ALA A 23 8.83 4.84 2.27
N THR A 24 7.96 4.54 1.31
CA THR A 24 6.49 4.59 1.48
C THR A 24 5.99 3.43 2.32
N ILE A 25 6.72 2.32 2.33
CA ILE A 25 6.38 1.14 3.11
C ILE A 25 6.84 1.36 4.55
N PRO A 26 5.93 1.28 5.54
CA PRO A 26 6.32 1.51 6.93
C PRO A 26 7.39 0.53 7.40
N THR A 27 8.26 1.00 8.26
CA THR A 27 9.21 0.13 8.96
C THR A 27 8.47 -0.79 9.93
N SER A 28 9.09 -1.86 10.36
CA SER A 28 8.47 -2.82 11.28
C SER A 28 7.91 -2.18 12.54
N ASN A 29 8.54 -1.13 13.06
CA ASN A 29 8.08 -0.41 14.24
C ASN A 29 6.82 0.44 13.99
N ALA A 30 6.58 0.83 12.74
CA ALA A 30 5.47 1.69 12.35
C ALA A 30 4.25 0.91 11.84
N VAL A 31 4.38 -0.40 11.69
CA VAL A 31 3.29 -1.26 11.20
C VAL A 31 2.23 -1.43 12.26
N SER A 32 0.96 -1.32 11.86
CA SER A 32 -0.16 -1.56 12.77
C SER A 32 -0.21 -3.04 13.19
N LYS A 33 -0.53 -3.26 14.45
CA LYS A 33 -0.71 -4.60 15.04
C LYS A 33 -2.17 -4.87 15.41
N GLU A 34 -3.08 -3.99 15.00
CA GLU A 34 -4.50 -4.19 15.23
C GLU A 34 -5.06 -5.34 14.40
N THR A 35 -5.85 -6.20 15.03
CA THR A 35 -6.47 -7.36 14.38
C THR A 35 -7.31 -6.97 13.16
N LYS A 36 -8.12 -5.93 13.29
CA LYS A 36 -8.95 -5.43 12.18
C LYS A 36 -8.12 -4.98 10.98
N THR A 37 -7.02 -4.31 11.24
CA THR A 37 -6.10 -3.84 10.19
C THR A 37 -5.42 -5.01 9.50
N ILE A 38 -5.01 -6.01 10.25
CA ILE A 38 -4.39 -7.23 9.73
C ILE A 38 -5.40 -8.02 8.87
N GLU A 39 -6.63 -8.15 9.33
CA GLU A 39 -7.69 -8.84 8.58
C GLU A 39 -8.02 -8.13 7.26
N ALA A 40 -8.10 -6.81 7.28
CA ALA A 40 -8.28 -6.01 6.08
C ALA A 40 -7.12 -6.20 5.11
N GLY A 41 -5.90 -6.26 5.62
CA GLY A 41 -4.69 -6.54 4.83
C GLY A 41 -4.69 -7.94 4.23
N HIS A 42 -5.20 -8.92 4.97
CA HIS A 42 -5.38 -10.29 4.45
C HIS A 42 -6.30 -10.30 3.22
N THR A 43 -7.40 -9.59 3.29
CA THR A 43 -8.33 -9.46 2.16
C THR A 43 -7.65 -8.82 0.96
N ILE A 44 -6.90 -7.75 1.16
CA ILE A 44 -6.14 -7.11 0.08
C ILE A 44 -5.12 -8.08 -0.52
N PHE A 45 -4.38 -8.77 0.32
CA PHE A 45 -3.36 -9.74 -0.11
C PHE A 45 -3.98 -10.83 -0.98
N THR A 46 -5.08 -11.42 -0.56
CA THR A 46 -5.72 -12.53 -1.27
C THR A 46 -6.47 -12.08 -2.53
N THR A 47 -6.99 -10.86 -2.58
CA THR A 47 -7.78 -10.37 -3.71
C THR A 47 -6.98 -9.56 -4.71
N GLN A 48 -5.98 -8.79 -4.27
CA GLN A 48 -5.23 -7.88 -5.11
C GLN A 48 -3.83 -8.40 -5.47
N CYS A 49 -3.14 -8.97 -4.49
CA CYS A 49 -1.74 -9.36 -4.68
C CYS A 49 -1.58 -10.74 -5.32
N THR A 50 -2.53 -11.65 -5.10
CA THR A 50 -2.51 -12.99 -5.72
C THR A 50 -3.14 -13.01 -7.11
N ARG A 51 -3.73 -11.91 -7.52
CA ARG A 51 -4.44 -11.80 -8.80
C ARG A 51 -3.53 -12.02 -10.01
N CYS A 52 -2.28 -11.58 -9.92
CA CYS A 52 -1.29 -11.68 -10.99
C CYS A 52 -0.20 -12.70 -10.71
N HIS A 53 -0.11 -13.21 -9.50
CA HIS A 53 0.93 -14.12 -9.04
C HIS A 53 0.34 -15.16 -8.11
N LYS A 54 0.94 -16.35 -8.11
CA LYS A 54 0.68 -17.32 -7.06
C LYS A 54 1.02 -16.70 -5.71
N GLU A 55 0.27 -17.07 -4.68
CA GLU A 55 0.51 -16.61 -3.32
C GLU A 55 1.97 -16.81 -2.93
N LYS A 56 2.66 -15.70 -2.67
CA LYS A 56 4.06 -15.76 -2.26
C LYS A 56 4.15 -16.24 -0.82
N PRO A 57 5.08 -17.15 -0.51
CA PRO A 57 5.26 -17.63 0.84
C PRO A 57 5.96 -16.58 1.71
N ILE A 58 5.21 -15.56 2.13
CA ILE A 58 5.74 -14.46 2.95
C ILE A 58 6.37 -14.95 4.25
N GLN A 59 5.96 -16.11 4.75
CA GLN A 59 6.48 -16.72 5.96
C GLN A 59 7.95 -17.12 5.86
N LYS A 60 8.50 -17.22 4.66
CA LYS A 60 9.91 -17.57 4.42
C LYS A 60 10.86 -16.39 4.53
N TRP A 61 10.33 -15.18 4.57
CA TRP A 61 11.11 -13.95 4.48
C TRP A 61 10.81 -13.05 5.67
N THR A 62 11.82 -12.30 6.10
CA THR A 62 11.60 -11.25 7.08
C THR A 62 10.85 -10.08 6.45
N TYR A 63 10.11 -9.33 7.26
CA TYR A 63 9.41 -8.15 6.79
C TYR A 63 10.37 -7.15 6.11
N GLU A 64 11.54 -6.93 6.68
CA GLU A 64 12.52 -6.00 6.11
C GLU A 64 12.98 -6.42 4.71
N LYS A 65 13.13 -7.71 4.47
CA LYS A 65 13.44 -8.24 3.13
C LYS A 65 12.28 -8.11 2.16
N LEU A 66 11.05 -8.13 2.66
CA LEU A 66 9.85 -8.02 1.86
C LEU A 66 9.52 -6.56 1.49
N ARG A 67 10.03 -5.58 2.22
CA ARG A 67 9.70 -4.18 1.99
C ARG A 67 9.94 -3.70 0.54
N PRO A 68 11.07 -3.96 -0.10
CA PRO A 68 11.25 -3.57 -1.51
C PRO A 68 10.22 -4.20 -2.44
N THR A 69 9.90 -5.46 -2.23
CA THR A 69 8.87 -6.18 -3.00
C THR A 69 7.49 -5.60 -2.76
N LEU A 70 7.17 -5.26 -1.50
CA LEU A 70 5.91 -4.64 -1.14
C LEU A 70 5.73 -3.29 -1.84
N ALA A 71 6.78 -2.50 -1.96
CA ALA A 71 6.74 -1.23 -2.68
C ALA A 71 6.32 -1.43 -4.14
N ILE A 72 6.86 -2.45 -4.79
CA ILE A 72 6.51 -2.80 -6.17
C ILE A 72 5.06 -3.27 -6.26
N MET A 73 4.64 -4.15 -5.36
CA MET A 73 3.29 -4.72 -5.36
C MET A 73 2.22 -3.67 -5.09
N VAL A 74 2.46 -2.80 -4.12
CA VAL A 74 1.56 -1.69 -3.78
C VAL A 74 1.35 -0.76 -4.98
N ARG A 75 2.41 -0.46 -5.69
CA ARG A 75 2.34 0.36 -6.89
C ARG A 75 1.55 -0.32 -8.00
N LYS A 76 1.81 -1.59 -8.26
CA LYS A 76 1.11 -2.37 -9.30
C LYS A 76 -0.37 -2.54 -8.99
N ALA A 77 -0.71 -2.75 -7.73
CA ALA A 77 -2.09 -2.90 -7.27
C ALA A 77 -2.80 -1.55 -7.08
N LYS A 78 -2.08 -0.44 -7.22
CA LYS A 78 -2.63 0.93 -7.06
C LYS A 78 -3.30 1.15 -5.70
N LEU A 79 -2.68 0.67 -4.65
CA LEU A 79 -3.21 0.81 -3.30
C LEU A 79 -3.08 2.25 -2.80
N ASN A 80 -4.08 2.71 -2.06
CA ASN A 80 -4.03 3.99 -1.36
C ASN A 80 -3.32 3.85 -0.01
N ASN A 81 -3.08 4.97 0.68
CA ASN A 81 -2.36 4.96 1.95
C ASN A 81 -3.00 4.07 3.03
N PRO A 82 -4.32 4.11 3.28
CA PRO A 82 -4.94 3.18 4.21
C PRO A 82 -4.73 1.71 3.84
N GLU A 83 -4.85 1.38 2.56
CA GLU A 83 -4.67 0.01 2.07
C GLU A 83 -3.22 -0.46 2.21
N ILE A 84 -2.26 0.44 2.00
CA ILE A 84 -0.84 0.15 2.24
C ILE A 84 -0.61 -0.20 3.71
N GLY A 85 -1.20 0.56 4.62
CA GLY A 85 -1.13 0.28 6.04
C GLY A 85 -1.73 -1.07 6.42
N GLN A 86 -2.84 -1.43 5.81
CA GLN A 86 -3.53 -2.70 6.02
C GLN A 86 -2.71 -3.88 5.47
N LEU A 87 -2.25 -3.77 4.23
CA LEU A 87 -1.45 -4.82 3.60
C LEU A 87 -0.15 -5.06 4.38
N THR A 88 0.55 -4.01 4.74
CA THR A 88 1.82 -4.13 5.47
C THR A 88 1.62 -4.71 6.87
N ALA A 89 0.50 -4.40 7.52
CA ALA A 89 0.15 -5.00 8.80
C ALA A 89 -0.01 -6.53 8.68
N TYR A 90 -0.71 -6.98 7.66
CA TYR A 90 -0.88 -8.41 7.40
C TYR A 90 0.45 -9.09 7.09
N VAL A 91 1.24 -8.51 6.20
CA VAL A 91 2.53 -9.09 5.80
C VAL A 91 3.48 -9.15 7.00
N TYR A 92 3.55 -8.10 7.81
CA TYR A 92 4.37 -8.11 9.01
C TYR A 92 3.94 -9.19 10.00
N ALA A 93 2.64 -9.33 10.23
CA ALA A 93 2.11 -10.32 11.17
C ALA A 93 2.44 -11.76 10.76
N ASN A 94 2.58 -12.01 9.47
CA ASN A 94 2.78 -13.36 8.92
C ASN A 94 4.19 -13.61 8.37
N SER A 95 5.04 -12.61 8.35
CA SER A 95 6.41 -12.76 7.90
C SER A 95 7.27 -13.51 8.93
N LYS A 96 8.41 -13.98 8.46
CA LYS A 96 9.40 -14.63 9.35
C LYS A 96 9.87 -13.65 10.43
N LYS A 97 9.93 -14.10 11.64
CA LYS A 97 10.46 -13.34 12.78
C LYS A 97 11.98 -13.44 12.84
#